data_bbf9a707b6bf54bd8ea45f250a55bdf4
#
_entry.id   bbf9a707b6bf54bd8ea45f250a55bdf4
#
_cell.length_a   1.000
_cell.length_b   1.000
_cell.length_c   1.000
_cell.angle_alpha   90.00
_cell.angle_beta   90.00
_cell.angle_gamma   90.00
#
_symmetry.space_group_name_H-M   'P 1'
#
loop_
_entity.id
_entity.type
_entity.pdbx_description
1 polymer ?
#
loop_
_entity_poly.entity_id
_entity_poly.type
_entity_poly.pdbx_seq_one_letter_code
_entity_poly.pdbx_strand_id
1 'polypeptide(L)'
;FIRHMLRRPEREALHDFIADFTVINCPSFSADPAKHDCRSETVIAMNFDKKMILIGGTEYAGENKKSVFTLLNYLLPGKGVMPMHCSANHATGNPVDTAVFFGLSGTGKTTLSADPGRTLIGDDEHGWSDNGTFNFEGGCYAKTINLSREAEPEIYATTEKFATVIENMIFDEETKELDFNDDSLTANMRCAYPLHYISNASAKAIGGHPKNIIMLTCDAFGVLPPIARLTPAQAMYHFLSGFTSKVAGTERG
;
A
#
# COMPACT_ATOMS: atom_id res chain seq x y z
N PHE A 1 0.38 -14.10 1.45
CA PHE A 1 0.14 -12.65 1.39
C PHE A 1 0.20 -11.98 2.76
N ILE A 2 -0.64 -12.32 3.71
CA ILE A 2 -0.71 -11.67 5.04
C ILE A 2 0.67 -11.60 5.71
N ARG A 3 1.48 -12.66 5.62
CA ARG A 3 2.84 -12.69 6.21
C ARG A 3 3.81 -11.66 5.63
N HIS A 4 3.57 -11.19 4.42
CA HIS A 4 4.39 -10.14 3.78
C HIS A 4 3.78 -8.76 3.95
N MET A 5 2.46 -8.64 3.86
CA MET A 5 1.78 -7.35 3.90
C MET A 5 1.70 -6.75 5.32
N LEU A 6 1.44 -7.57 6.34
CA LEU A 6 1.23 -7.09 7.70
C LEU A 6 2.47 -7.30 8.59
N ARG A 7 2.70 -6.37 9.52
CA ARG A 7 3.70 -6.53 10.55
C ARG A 7 3.31 -7.67 11.49
N ARG A 8 4.26 -8.53 11.77
CA ARG A 8 4.08 -9.64 12.69
C ARG A 8 4.77 -9.32 14.01
N PRO A 9 4.16 -9.66 15.15
CA PRO A 9 4.86 -9.64 16.43
C PRO A 9 6.04 -10.63 16.39
N GLU A 10 7.05 -10.36 17.20
CA GLU A 10 8.13 -11.32 17.44
C GLU A 10 7.56 -12.59 18.08
N ARG A 11 8.25 -13.72 17.88
CA ARG A 11 7.74 -15.02 18.28
C ARG A 11 7.46 -15.10 19.78
N GLU A 12 8.31 -14.47 20.56
CA GLU A 12 8.21 -14.39 22.01
C GLU A 12 6.97 -13.60 22.46
N ALA A 13 6.64 -12.55 21.76
CA ALA A 13 5.45 -11.72 22.04
C ALA A 13 4.12 -12.42 21.70
N LEU A 14 4.15 -13.52 20.93
CA LEU A 14 2.92 -14.26 20.61
C LEU A 14 2.31 -14.96 21.82
N HIS A 15 3.10 -15.24 22.86
CA HIS A 15 2.62 -15.94 24.05
C HIS A 15 1.55 -15.12 24.81
N ASP A 16 1.73 -13.81 24.88
CA ASP A 16 0.86 -12.89 25.60
C ASP A 16 0.04 -11.99 24.65
N PHE A 17 -0.03 -12.37 23.38
CA PHE A 17 -0.71 -11.59 22.35
C PHE A 17 -2.22 -11.59 22.56
N ILE A 18 -2.78 -10.42 22.75
CA ILE A 18 -4.24 -10.17 22.81
C ILE A 18 -4.62 -9.35 21.58
N ALA A 19 -5.52 -9.87 20.76
CA ALA A 19 -5.98 -9.18 19.57
C ALA A 19 -6.92 -8.01 19.94
N ASP A 20 -6.58 -6.81 19.47
CA ASP A 20 -7.50 -5.66 19.54
C ASP A 20 -8.65 -5.80 18.54
N PHE A 21 -8.37 -6.36 17.36
CA PHE A 21 -9.33 -6.65 16.31
C PHE A 21 -9.03 -7.99 15.66
N THR A 22 -10.10 -8.64 15.15
CA THR A 22 -10.00 -9.89 14.40
C THR A 22 -10.46 -9.66 12.97
N VAL A 23 -9.63 -10.02 11.98
CA VAL A 23 -10.00 -10.03 10.56
C VAL A 23 -10.32 -11.47 10.16
N ILE A 24 -11.52 -11.67 9.62
CA ILE A 24 -11.97 -12.95 9.08
C ILE A 24 -12.18 -12.76 7.57
N ASN A 25 -11.42 -13.50 6.78
CA ASN A 25 -11.55 -13.49 5.32
C ASN A 25 -12.05 -14.86 4.85
N CYS A 26 -13.22 -14.84 4.19
CA CYS A 26 -13.88 -16.00 3.62
C CYS A 26 -14.10 -15.78 2.10
N PRO A 27 -13.09 -16.00 1.25
CA PRO A 27 -13.17 -15.66 -0.17
C PRO A 27 -14.34 -16.35 -0.90
N SER A 28 -14.61 -17.60 -0.55
CA SER A 28 -15.68 -18.41 -1.15
C SER A 28 -17.10 -18.08 -0.62
N PHE A 29 -17.23 -17.19 0.37
CA PHE A 29 -18.54 -16.77 0.86
C PHE A 29 -19.12 -15.69 -0.05
N SER A 30 -20.17 -16.02 -0.80
CA SER A 30 -20.94 -15.04 -1.58
C SER A 30 -22.11 -14.52 -0.73
N ALA A 31 -22.14 -13.22 -0.52
CA ALA A 31 -23.24 -12.58 0.20
C ALA A 31 -24.49 -12.56 -0.70
N ASP A 32 -25.66 -12.69 -0.08
CA ASP A 32 -26.96 -12.51 -0.73
C ASP A 32 -27.48 -11.12 -0.36
N PRO A 33 -27.53 -10.17 -1.30
CA PRO A 33 -27.98 -8.81 -1.02
C PRO A 33 -29.35 -8.74 -0.35
N ALA A 34 -30.26 -9.65 -0.72
CA ALA A 34 -31.62 -9.67 -0.18
C ALA A 34 -31.70 -10.18 1.27
N LYS A 35 -30.73 -11.01 1.69
CA LYS A 35 -30.72 -11.59 3.05
C LYS A 35 -29.75 -10.91 3.99
N HIS A 36 -28.65 -10.35 3.46
CA HIS A 36 -27.55 -9.84 4.28
C HIS A 36 -27.49 -8.31 4.30
N ASP A 37 -28.47 -7.61 3.71
CA ASP A 37 -28.55 -6.14 3.66
C ASP A 37 -27.25 -5.50 3.16
N CYS A 38 -26.71 -6.04 2.08
CA CYS A 38 -25.48 -5.59 1.43
C CYS A 38 -25.75 -5.24 -0.04
N ARG A 39 -24.81 -4.52 -0.69
CA ARG A 39 -25.02 -4.02 -2.06
C ARG A 39 -24.66 -5.03 -3.15
N SER A 40 -23.82 -6.01 -2.82
CA SER A 40 -23.27 -6.97 -3.76
C SER A 40 -22.96 -8.29 -3.07
N GLU A 41 -22.57 -9.29 -3.87
CA GLU A 41 -22.10 -10.58 -3.36
C GLU A 41 -20.77 -10.48 -2.59
N THR A 42 -19.98 -9.44 -2.88
CA THR A 42 -18.79 -9.12 -2.11
C THR A 42 -19.15 -8.20 -0.94
N VAL A 43 -18.70 -8.55 0.25
CA VAL A 43 -18.96 -7.78 1.47
C VAL A 43 -17.69 -7.58 2.28
N ILE A 44 -17.40 -6.33 2.62
CA ILE A 44 -16.41 -5.95 3.61
C ILE A 44 -17.15 -5.21 4.72
N ALA A 45 -17.29 -5.85 5.87
CA ALA A 45 -18.04 -5.32 7.00
C ALA A 45 -17.16 -5.14 8.22
N MET A 46 -17.23 -3.96 8.83
CA MET A 46 -16.46 -3.62 10.03
C MET A 46 -17.40 -3.36 11.19
N ASN A 47 -17.18 -4.03 12.32
CA ASN A 47 -17.91 -3.84 13.54
C ASN A 47 -16.96 -3.45 14.67
N PHE A 48 -17.07 -2.20 15.14
CA PHE A 48 -16.20 -1.65 16.17
C PHE A 48 -16.51 -2.21 17.57
N ASP A 49 -17.78 -2.49 17.88
CA ASP A 49 -18.18 -3.04 19.17
C ASP A 49 -17.69 -4.48 19.34
N LYS A 50 -17.81 -5.27 18.28
CA LYS A 50 -17.30 -6.66 18.24
C LYS A 50 -15.83 -6.74 17.92
N LYS A 51 -15.20 -5.62 17.57
CA LYS A 51 -13.78 -5.54 17.17
C LYS A 51 -13.43 -6.54 16.06
N MET A 52 -14.24 -6.53 15.01
CA MET A 52 -14.17 -7.53 13.95
C MET A 52 -14.32 -6.90 12.56
N ILE A 53 -13.54 -7.44 11.61
CA ILE A 53 -13.67 -7.16 10.18
C ILE A 53 -14.01 -8.48 9.49
N LEU A 54 -15.08 -8.50 8.70
CA LEU A 54 -15.48 -9.62 7.86
C LEU A 54 -15.27 -9.26 6.40
N ILE A 55 -14.57 -10.12 5.68
CA ILE A 55 -14.33 -10.01 4.24
C ILE A 55 -14.90 -11.26 3.60
N GLY A 56 -15.82 -11.12 2.66
CA GLY A 56 -16.43 -12.24 1.95
C GLY A 56 -16.62 -11.95 0.47
N GLY A 57 -16.58 -12.99 -0.37
CA GLY A 57 -16.87 -12.90 -1.79
C GLY A 57 -15.79 -12.23 -2.62
N THR A 58 -14.55 -12.19 -2.13
CA THR A 58 -13.39 -11.69 -2.89
C THR A 58 -12.14 -12.49 -2.57
N GLU A 59 -11.40 -12.84 -3.60
CA GLU A 59 -10.08 -13.47 -3.50
C GLU A 59 -8.94 -12.43 -3.50
N TYR A 60 -9.26 -11.14 -3.68
CA TYR A 60 -8.27 -10.08 -3.68
C TYR A 60 -7.57 -9.96 -2.33
N ALA A 61 -6.29 -10.36 -2.27
CA ALA A 61 -5.51 -10.38 -1.03
C ALA A 61 -5.36 -8.99 -0.40
N GLY A 62 -5.38 -7.92 -1.21
CA GLY A 62 -5.27 -6.54 -0.78
C GLY A 62 -6.39 -6.09 0.18
N GLU A 63 -7.57 -6.74 0.17
CA GLU A 63 -8.64 -6.40 1.11
C GLU A 63 -8.25 -6.62 2.57
N ASN A 64 -7.45 -7.64 2.87
CA ASN A 64 -6.93 -7.86 4.24
C ASN A 64 -6.12 -6.66 4.73
N LYS A 65 -5.34 -6.05 3.85
CA LYS A 65 -4.52 -4.87 4.14
C LYS A 65 -5.38 -3.60 4.20
N LYS A 66 -6.22 -3.37 3.17
CA LYS A 66 -6.97 -2.12 3.03
C LYS A 66 -8.07 -1.97 4.08
N SER A 67 -8.72 -3.06 4.48
CA SER A 67 -9.69 -3.03 5.59
C SER A 67 -9.04 -2.67 6.92
N VAL A 68 -7.84 -3.20 7.21
CA VAL A 68 -7.07 -2.80 8.40
C VAL A 68 -6.65 -1.34 8.32
N PHE A 69 -6.19 -0.88 7.16
CA PHE A 69 -5.83 0.53 6.98
C PHE A 69 -7.04 1.46 7.16
N THR A 70 -8.22 1.08 6.68
CA THR A 70 -9.48 1.80 6.94
C THR A 70 -9.78 1.89 8.45
N LEU A 71 -9.63 0.78 9.17
CA LEU A 71 -9.76 0.76 10.64
C LEU A 71 -8.79 1.73 11.31
N LEU A 72 -7.51 1.74 10.89
CA LEU A 72 -6.48 2.62 11.43
C LEU A 72 -6.79 4.09 11.14
N ASN A 73 -7.33 4.42 9.96
CA ASN A 73 -7.78 5.78 9.63
C ASN A 73 -8.88 6.30 10.56
N TYR A 74 -9.71 5.43 11.09
CA TYR A 74 -10.73 5.80 12.06
C TYR A 74 -10.19 5.93 13.50
N LEU A 75 -9.36 4.98 13.92
CA LEU A 75 -8.92 4.88 15.32
C LEU A 75 -7.75 5.80 15.68
N LEU A 76 -6.78 5.95 14.78
CA LEU A 76 -5.50 6.57 15.09
C LEU A 76 -5.52 8.10 15.21
N PRO A 77 -6.36 8.86 14.49
CA PRO A 77 -6.44 10.31 14.68
C PRO A 77 -6.80 10.69 16.12
N GLY A 78 -7.69 9.95 16.77
CA GLY A 78 -8.04 10.14 18.18
C GLY A 78 -6.90 9.82 19.16
N LYS A 79 -5.82 9.18 18.68
CA LYS A 79 -4.59 8.85 19.42
C LYS A 79 -3.40 9.74 19.04
N GLY A 80 -3.63 10.81 18.28
CA GLY A 80 -2.57 11.73 17.85
C GLY A 80 -1.68 11.17 16.73
N VAL A 81 -2.13 10.18 15.97
CA VAL A 81 -1.42 9.64 14.83
C VAL A 81 -2.20 9.90 13.55
N MET A 82 -1.56 10.48 12.55
CA MET A 82 -2.13 10.69 11.22
C MET A 82 -1.79 9.49 10.32
N PRO A 83 -2.76 8.65 9.94
CA PRO A 83 -2.56 7.64 8.92
C PRO A 83 -2.45 8.28 7.53
N MET A 84 -1.55 7.77 6.72
CA MET A 84 -1.24 8.34 5.41
C MET A 84 -1.13 7.23 4.35
N HIS A 85 -1.92 7.33 3.29
CA HIS A 85 -1.72 6.53 2.08
C HIS A 85 -0.64 7.21 1.22
N CYS A 86 0.59 6.92 1.55
CA CYS A 86 1.77 7.51 0.92
C CYS A 86 2.94 6.53 0.99
N SER A 87 3.89 6.65 0.09
CA SER A 87 5.22 6.09 0.30
C SER A 87 6.11 7.06 1.06
N ALA A 88 7.18 6.56 1.68
CA ALA A 88 8.09 7.39 2.45
C ALA A 88 9.54 6.89 2.35
N ASN A 89 10.48 7.83 2.34
CA ASN A 89 11.90 7.58 2.42
C ASN A 89 12.61 8.67 3.25
N HIS A 90 13.87 8.45 3.56
CA HIS A 90 14.72 9.47 4.15
C HIS A 90 16.10 9.50 3.47
N ALA A 91 16.85 10.58 3.64
CA ALA A 91 18.21 10.64 3.14
C ALA A 91 19.07 9.53 3.81
N THR A 92 19.91 8.87 3.03
CA THR A 92 20.76 7.79 3.53
C THR A 92 21.63 8.28 4.69
N GLY A 93 21.55 7.58 5.81
CA GLY A 93 22.25 7.97 7.06
C GLY A 93 21.64 9.15 7.82
N ASN A 94 20.54 9.77 7.32
CA ASN A 94 19.91 10.90 7.98
C ASN A 94 18.37 10.77 8.05
N PRO A 95 17.82 10.06 9.05
CA PRO A 95 16.38 9.88 9.20
C PRO A 95 15.58 11.19 9.40
N VAL A 96 16.25 12.27 9.80
CA VAL A 96 15.59 13.58 9.96
C VAL A 96 15.18 14.19 8.62
N ASP A 97 15.85 13.84 7.52
CA ASP A 97 15.49 14.27 6.18
C ASP A 97 14.50 13.28 5.54
N THR A 98 13.30 13.24 6.10
CA THR A 98 12.21 12.38 5.63
C THR A 98 11.39 13.10 4.56
N ALA A 99 11.02 12.36 3.51
CA ALA A 99 10.07 12.75 2.47
C ALA A 99 8.91 11.76 2.41
N VAL A 100 7.69 12.26 2.16
CA VAL A 100 6.49 11.48 1.93
C VAL A 100 5.91 11.80 0.57
N PHE A 101 5.38 10.78 -0.11
CA PHE A 101 4.88 10.88 -1.47
C PHE A 101 3.42 10.45 -1.51
N PHE A 102 2.52 11.42 -1.66
CA PHE A 102 1.09 11.16 -1.81
C PHE A 102 0.71 10.98 -3.28
N GLY A 103 -0.23 10.11 -3.53
CA GLY A 103 -0.77 9.84 -4.86
C GLY A 103 -1.59 8.56 -4.85
N LEU A 104 -2.43 8.36 -5.86
CA LEU A 104 -3.18 7.11 -6.02
C LEU A 104 -2.30 5.96 -6.52
N SER A 105 -2.87 4.77 -6.56
CA SER A 105 -2.21 3.60 -7.15
C SER A 105 -1.82 3.88 -8.61
N GLY A 106 -0.58 3.52 -8.97
CA GLY A 106 -0.05 3.72 -10.33
C GLY A 106 0.40 5.15 -10.67
N THR A 107 0.49 6.06 -9.68
CA THR A 107 1.00 7.42 -9.90
C THR A 107 2.53 7.54 -9.78
N GLY A 108 3.23 6.44 -9.46
CA GLY A 108 4.68 6.44 -9.31
C GLY A 108 5.19 6.65 -7.88
N LYS A 109 4.32 6.56 -6.84
CA LYS A 109 4.76 6.66 -5.43
C LYS A 109 5.93 5.73 -5.12
N THR A 110 5.76 4.44 -5.40
CA THR A 110 6.75 3.40 -5.12
C THR A 110 8.04 3.64 -5.89
N THR A 111 7.93 3.93 -7.20
CA THR A 111 9.07 4.20 -8.08
C THR A 111 9.92 5.37 -7.57
N LEU A 112 9.28 6.49 -7.22
CA LEU A 112 9.99 7.67 -6.74
C LEU A 112 10.58 7.50 -5.34
N SER A 113 9.88 6.80 -4.45
CA SER A 113 10.37 6.59 -3.09
C SER A 113 11.49 5.56 -2.99
N ALA A 114 11.58 4.63 -3.96
CA ALA A 114 12.63 3.61 -4.04
C ALA A 114 13.94 4.11 -4.65
N ASP A 115 14.16 5.42 -4.75
CA ASP A 115 15.41 6.02 -5.20
C ASP A 115 16.61 5.40 -4.46
N PRO A 116 17.61 4.81 -5.17
CA PRO A 116 18.75 4.14 -4.55
C PRO A 116 19.65 5.07 -3.73
N GLY A 117 19.59 6.39 -3.95
CA GLY A 117 20.27 7.40 -3.15
C GLY A 117 19.62 7.73 -1.81
N ARG A 118 18.44 7.13 -1.52
CA ARG A 118 17.69 7.36 -0.28
C ARG A 118 17.34 6.01 0.38
N THR A 119 16.96 6.04 1.63
CA THR A 119 16.55 4.84 2.38
C THR A 119 15.04 4.74 2.43
N LEU A 120 14.47 3.69 1.87
CA LEU A 120 13.03 3.45 1.83
C LEU A 120 12.49 3.11 3.23
N ILE A 121 11.47 3.83 3.70
CA ILE A 121 10.73 3.52 4.93
C ILE A 121 9.60 2.53 4.62
N GLY A 122 8.90 2.75 3.52
CA GLY A 122 7.84 1.90 2.99
C GLY A 122 7.21 2.50 1.74
N ASP A 123 6.42 1.69 1.03
CA ASP A 123 5.94 2.03 -0.30
C ASP A 123 4.47 2.49 -0.36
N ASP A 124 3.64 2.27 0.69
CA ASP A 124 2.19 2.52 0.54
C ASP A 124 1.48 3.09 1.78
N GLU A 125 1.68 2.57 3.00
CA GLU A 125 0.87 2.95 4.17
C GLU A 125 1.73 3.31 5.38
N HIS A 126 1.58 4.54 5.85
CA HIS A 126 2.39 5.09 6.92
C HIS A 126 1.55 5.79 8.00
N GLY A 127 2.12 5.89 9.20
CA GLY A 127 1.64 6.75 10.27
C GLY A 127 2.60 7.90 10.52
N TRP A 128 2.06 9.06 10.87
CA TRP A 128 2.82 10.21 11.35
C TRP A 128 2.35 10.59 12.74
N SER A 129 3.24 10.45 13.71
CA SER A 129 3.01 10.76 15.13
C SER A 129 3.95 11.85 15.61
N ASP A 130 3.87 12.22 16.88
CA ASP A 130 4.82 13.15 17.52
C ASP A 130 6.27 12.64 17.49
N ASN A 131 6.49 11.35 17.25
CA ASN A 131 7.82 10.75 17.16
C ASN A 131 8.34 10.63 15.71
N GLY A 132 7.59 11.13 14.73
CA GLY A 132 7.94 11.06 13.31
C GLY A 132 7.10 10.05 12.53
N THR A 133 7.60 9.69 11.35
CA THR A 133 6.92 8.81 10.37
C THR A 133 7.33 7.36 10.59
N PHE A 134 6.39 6.43 10.41
CA PHE A 134 6.65 5.01 10.49
C PHE A 134 5.74 4.23 9.51
N ASN A 135 6.22 3.07 9.08
CA ASN A 135 5.50 2.18 8.18
C ASN A 135 4.56 1.25 8.98
N PHE A 136 3.31 1.12 8.56
CA PHE A 136 2.36 0.14 9.12
C PHE A 136 2.63 -1.28 8.63
N GLU A 137 3.31 -1.45 7.49
CA GLU A 137 3.41 -2.70 6.77
C GLU A 137 4.66 -3.50 7.11
N GLY A 138 4.56 -4.83 6.93
CA GLY A 138 5.70 -5.75 7.07
C GLY A 138 6.51 -5.94 5.80
N GLY A 139 5.95 -5.53 4.65
CA GLY A 139 6.57 -5.65 3.34
C GLY A 139 5.84 -4.79 2.32
N CYS A 140 5.99 -5.14 1.05
CA CYS A 140 5.39 -4.44 -0.07
C CYS A 140 4.36 -5.31 -0.78
N TYR A 141 3.37 -4.66 -1.39
CA TYR A 141 2.35 -5.28 -2.23
C TYR A 141 2.25 -4.48 -3.53
N ALA A 142 3.22 -4.72 -4.41
CA ALA A 142 3.44 -3.93 -5.61
C ALA A 142 2.53 -4.36 -6.76
N LYS A 143 2.13 -3.39 -7.59
CA LYS A 143 1.47 -3.64 -8.88
C LYS A 143 2.52 -4.06 -9.90
N THR A 144 2.23 -5.11 -10.70
CA THR A 144 3.20 -5.71 -11.62
C THR A 144 2.78 -5.66 -13.09
N ILE A 145 1.60 -5.09 -13.41
CA ILE A 145 1.23 -4.88 -14.81
C ILE A 145 2.24 -3.95 -15.51
N ASN A 146 2.72 -4.36 -16.67
CA ASN A 146 3.76 -3.68 -17.46
C ASN A 146 5.08 -3.47 -16.68
N LEU A 147 5.35 -4.29 -15.65
CA LEU A 147 6.61 -4.23 -14.91
C LEU A 147 7.77 -4.53 -15.84
N SER A 148 8.76 -3.66 -15.90
CA SER A 148 9.96 -3.87 -16.69
C SER A 148 11.23 -3.78 -15.85
N ARG A 149 12.21 -4.58 -16.22
CA ARG A 149 13.53 -4.61 -15.56
C ARG A 149 14.25 -3.27 -15.67
N GLU A 150 14.03 -2.55 -16.76
CA GLU A 150 14.66 -1.26 -17.04
C GLU A 150 14.04 -0.12 -16.23
N ALA A 151 12.70 -0.12 -16.11
CA ALA A 151 11.97 0.95 -15.45
C ALA A 151 11.97 0.81 -13.92
N GLU A 152 11.83 -0.43 -13.41
CA GLU A 152 11.68 -0.73 -12.00
C GLU A 152 12.53 -1.95 -11.57
N PRO A 153 13.87 -1.86 -11.70
CA PRO A 153 14.78 -3.00 -11.52
C PRO A 153 14.69 -3.64 -10.13
N GLU A 154 14.51 -2.85 -9.07
CA GLU A 154 14.40 -3.34 -7.70
C GLU A 154 13.12 -4.17 -7.50
N ILE A 155 11.98 -3.68 -8.01
CA ILE A 155 10.70 -4.40 -7.92
C ILE A 155 10.75 -5.65 -8.78
N TYR A 156 11.27 -5.54 -10.00
CA TYR A 156 11.43 -6.69 -10.89
C TYR A 156 12.28 -7.80 -10.24
N ALA A 157 13.40 -7.45 -9.64
CA ALA A 157 14.26 -8.41 -8.97
C ALA A 157 13.58 -9.14 -7.81
N THR A 158 12.54 -8.54 -7.18
CA THR A 158 11.79 -9.23 -6.11
C THR A 158 10.92 -10.36 -6.64
N THR A 159 10.45 -10.30 -7.87
CA THR A 159 9.61 -11.36 -8.47
C THR A 159 10.40 -12.65 -8.72
N GLU A 160 11.72 -12.57 -8.80
CA GLU A 160 12.63 -13.70 -8.97
C GLU A 160 13.11 -14.28 -7.63
N LYS A 161 12.77 -13.64 -6.48
CA LYS A 161 13.23 -14.08 -5.15
C LYS A 161 12.31 -15.14 -4.56
N PHE A 162 12.92 -16.10 -3.86
CA PHE A 162 12.18 -17.13 -3.12
C PHE A 162 11.19 -16.50 -2.11
N ALA A 163 10.01 -17.12 -1.99
CA ALA A 163 8.93 -16.70 -1.11
C ALA A 163 8.23 -15.37 -1.49
N THR A 164 8.53 -14.73 -2.61
CA THR A 164 7.64 -13.74 -3.19
C THR A 164 6.34 -14.43 -3.60
N VAL A 165 5.20 -13.84 -3.23
CA VAL A 165 3.88 -14.36 -3.58
C VAL A 165 3.28 -13.50 -4.67
N ILE A 166 2.87 -14.15 -5.76
CA ILE A 166 2.35 -13.50 -6.96
C ILE A 166 0.85 -13.75 -7.07
N GLU A 167 0.10 -12.75 -7.51
CA GLU A 167 -1.35 -12.77 -7.64
C GLU A 167 -1.77 -12.31 -9.04
N ASN A 168 -2.72 -13.05 -9.63
CA ASN A 168 -3.31 -12.76 -10.94
C ASN A 168 -2.30 -12.67 -12.09
N MET A 169 -1.24 -13.44 -12.04
CA MET A 169 -0.18 -13.43 -13.03
C MET A 169 -0.31 -14.60 -13.98
N ILE A 170 -0.24 -14.32 -15.27
CA ILE A 170 -0.06 -15.34 -16.30
C ILE A 170 1.43 -15.72 -16.34
N PHE A 171 1.70 -17.00 -16.49
CA PHE A 171 3.04 -17.53 -16.61
C PHE A 171 3.06 -18.75 -17.53
N ASP A 172 4.18 -18.98 -18.17
CA ASP A 172 4.41 -20.18 -18.96
C ASP A 172 4.56 -21.41 -18.03
N GLU A 173 3.80 -22.47 -18.27
CA GLU A 173 3.78 -23.64 -17.38
C GLU A 173 5.06 -24.47 -17.43
N GLU A 174 5.82 -24.43 -18.54
CA GLU A 174 7.04 -25.19 -18.72
C GLU A 174 8.26 -24.44 -18.19
N THR A 175 8.42 -23.17 -18.60
CA THR A 175 9.57 -22.32 -18.23
C THR A 175 9.39 -21.61 -16.89
N LYS A 176 8.14 -21.46 -16.42
CA LYS A 176 7.75 -20.65 -15.25
C LYS A 176 8.06 -19.15 -15.43
N GLU A 177 8.26 -18.70 -16.66
CA GLU A 177 8.42 -17.28 -16.96
C GLU A 177 7.10 -16.53 -16.78
N LEU A 178 7.17 -15.36 -16.13
CA LEU A 178 6.03 -14.50 -15.85
C LEU A 178 5.76 -13.56 -17.01
N ASP A 179 4.49 -13.43 -17.41
CA ASP A 179 4.08 -12.44 -18.40
C ASP A 179 3.45 -11.23 -17.72
N PHE A 180 4.22 -10.16 -17.58
CA PHE A 180 3.78 -8.91 -16.97
C PHE A 180 2.89 -8.05 -17.87
N ASN A 181 2.69 -8.44 -19.14
CA ASN A 181 1.90 -7.69 -20.11
C ASN A 181 0.54 -8.35 -20.39
N ASP A 182 0.35 -9.60 -19.98
CA ASP A 182 -0.91 -10.32 -20.19
C ASP A 182 -1.91 -10.00 -19.06
N ASP A 183 -2.86 -9.12 -19.37
CA ASP A 183 -3.95 -8.72 -18.47
C ASP A 183 -5.26 -9.52 -18.69
N SER A 184 -5.19 -10.67 -19.35
CA SER A 184 -6.35 -11.50 -19.69
C SER A 184 -7.16 -11.96 -18.45
N LEU A 185 -6.53 -12.16 -17.30
CA LEU A 185 -7.21 -12.38 -16.02
C LEU A 185 -7.69 -11.06 -15.42
N THR A 186 -6.81 -10.10 -15.29
CA THR A 186 -7.07 -8.74 -14.76
C THR A 186 -5.81 -7.88 -14.84
N ALA A 187 -5.98 -6.58 -15.08
CA ALA A 187 -4.88 -5.62 -14.95
C ALA A 187 -4.40 -5.42 -13.50
N ASN A 188 -5.05 -6.06 -12.50
CA ASN A 188 -4.66 -5.98 -11.09
C ASN A 188 -3.70 -7.11 -10.68
N MET A 189 -2.65 -7.28 -11.46
CA MET A 189 -1.54 -8.17 -11.11
C MET A 189 -0.71 -7.60 -9.98
N ARG A 190 -0.34 -8.43 -9.00
CA ARG A 190 0.39 -8.01 -7.80
C ARG A 190 1.48 -8.99 -7.42
N CYS A 191 2.51 -8.48 -6.73
CA CYS A 191 3.45 -9.31 -5.99
C CYS A 191 3.60 -8.79 -4.55
N ALA A 192 3.65 -9.73 -3.61
CA ALA A 192 3.89 -9.45 -2.18
C ALA A 192 5.24 -10.01 -1.76
N TYR A 193 6.07 -9.18 -1.15
CA TYR A 193 7.40 -9.53 -0.70
C TYR A 193 7.79 -8.78 0.58
N PRO A 194 8.72 -9.32 1.39
CA PRO A 194 9.20 -8.63 2.59
C PRO A 194 9.96 -7.34 2.24
N LEU A 195 9.84 -6.32 3.08
CA LEU A 195 10.48 -5.02 2.85
C LEU A 195 12.01 -5.11 2.61
N HIS A 196 12.68 -6.03 3.31
CA HIS A 196 14.14 -6.22 3.19
C HIS A 196 14.61 -6.80 1.84
N TYR A 197 13.66 -7.13 0.92
CA TYR A 197 14.03 -7.52 -0.46
C TYR A 197 14.43 -6.31 -1.29
N ILE A 198 14.02 -5.12 -0.90
CA ILE A 198 14.48 -3.86 -1.46
C ILE A 198 15.82 -3.49 -0.79
N SER A 199 16.85 -3.31 -1.60
CA SER A 199 18.24 -3.20 -1.14
C SER A 199 18.50 -2.02 -0.21
N ASN A 200 17.79 -0.90 -0.41
CA ASN A 200 17.91 0.34 0.37
C ASN A 200 16.79 0.51 1.40
N ALA A 201 16.08 -0.56 1.79
CA ALA A 201 15.02 -0.48 2.77
C ALA A 201 15.55 -0.26 4.20
N SER A 202 14.84 0.55 4.96
CA SER A 202 15.10 0.80 6.37
C SER A 202 14.81 -0.42 7.23
N ALA A 203 15.80 -0.92 7.97
CA ALA A 203 15.60 -2.05 8.88
C ALA A 203 14.58 -1.76 10.00
N LYS A 204 14.44 -0.51 10.40
CA LYS A 204 13.50 -0.07 11.45
C LYS A 204 12.15 0.37 10.88
N ALA A 205 12.08 0.68 9.58
CA ALA A 205 10.91 1.21 8.91
C ALA A 205 10.32 2.47 9.59
N ILE A 206 11.20 3.36 10.07
CA ILE A 206 10.88 4.64 10.71
C ILE A 206 11.72 5.77 10.14
N GLY A 207 11.19 6.99 10.20
CA GLY A 207 11.86 8.24 9.83
C GLY A 207 11.47 9.36 10.77
N GLY A 208 12.03 10.55 10.58
CA GLY A 208 11.67 11.75 11.31
C GLY A 208 10.35 12.36 10.82
N HIS A 209 10.08 13.59 11.26
CA HIS A 209 8.97 14.38 10.70
C HIS A 209 9.26 14.71 9.23
N PRO A 210 8.25 14.57 8.34
CA PRO A 210 8.43 14.88 6.92
C PRO A 210 8.86 16.33 6.72
N LYS A 211 10.02 16.52 6.09
CA LYS A 211 10.49 17.85 5.64
C LYS A 211 10.02 18.18 4.24
N ASN A 212 9.76 17.15 3.45
CA ASN A 212 9.28 17.30 2.08
C ASN A 212 8.01 16.44 1.93
N ILE A 213 6.96 17.10 1.42
CA ILE A 213 5.69 16.45 1.08
C ILE A 213 5.54 16.60 -0.42
N ILE A 214 5.56 15.49 -1.13
CA ILE A 214 5.41 15.41 -2.58
C ILE A 214 3.99 14.93 -2.89
N MET A 215 3.27 15.67 -3.73
CA MET A 215 1.94 15.31 -4.19
C MET A 215 2.03 14.96 -5.67
N LEU A 216 1.75 13.69 -6.00
CA LEU A 216 1.70 13.21 -7.37
C LEU A 216 0.29 13.40 -7.89
N THR A 217 0.15 14.35 -8.81
CA THR A 217 -1.14 14.71 -9.40
C THR A 217 -1.13 14.42 -10.90
N CYS A 218 -2.30 14.38 -11.50
CA CYS A 218 -2.45 14.38 -12.94
C CYS A 218 -2.90 15.74 -13.43
N ASP A 219 -2.43 16.11 -14.61
CA ASP A 219 -2.90 17.26 -15.34
C ASP A 219 -3.65 16.82 -16.59
N ALA A 220 -4.97 16.71 -16.47
CA ALA A 220 -5.84 16.30 -17.59
C ALA A 220 -5.89 17.35 -18.72
N PHE A 221 -5.50 18.58 -18.46
CA PHE A 221 -5.63 19.70 -19.39
C PHE A 221 -4.28 20.21 -19.92
N GLY A 222 -3.16 19.71 -19.38
CA GLY A 222 -1.81 20.13 -19.78
C GLY A 222 -1.48 21.57 -19.38
N VAL A 223 -2.03 22.05 -18.27
CA VAL A 223 -1.87 23.46 -17.81
C VAL A 223 -0.93 23.59 -16.62
N LEU A 224 -0.66 22.50 -15.90
CA LEU A 224 0.27 22.52 -14.76
C LEU A 224 1.71 22.36 -15.22
N PRO A 225 2.66 23.02 -14.55
CA PRO A 225 4.08 22.73 -14.80
C PRO A 225 4.42 21.31 -14.30
N PRO A 226 5.44 20.65 -14.88
CA PRO A 226 5.86 19.32 -14.46
C PRO A 226 6.19 19.22 -12.97
N ILE A 227 6.72 20.29 -12.38
CA ILE A 227 7.01 20.42 -10.95
C ILE A 227 6.65 21.82 -10.50
N ALA A 228 5.94 21.92 -9.37
CA ALA A 228 5.62 23.19 -8.73
C ALA A 228 5.88 23.14 -7.23
N ARG A 229 6.43 24.21 -6.67
CA ARG A 229 6.50 24.38 -5.23
C ARG A 229 5.26 25.12 -4.75
N LEU A 230 4.50 24.50 -3.85
CA LEU A 230 3.26 25.04 -3.31
C LEU A 230 3.52 25.78 -1.99
N THR A 231 2.76 26.85 -1.76
CA THR A 231 2.60 27.42 -0.42
C THR A 231 1.79 26.48 0.46
N PRO A 232 1.84 26.60 1.81
CA PRO A 232 1.02 25.76 2.70
C PRO A 232 -0.47 25.79 2.38
N ALA A 233 -1.03 26.94 2.02
CA ALA A 233 -2.44 27.10 1.64
C ALA A 233 -2.77 26.36 0.32
N GLN A 234 -1.90 26.46 -0.68
CA GLN A 234 -2.05 25.70 -1.93
C GLN A 234 -1.91 24.21 -1.69
N ALA A 235 -0.94 23.77 -0.89
CA ALA A 235 -0.77 22.35 -0.56
C ALA A 235 -2.02 21.81 0.14
N MET A 236 -2.59 22.54 1.11
CA MET A 236 -3.83 22.16 1.77
C MET A 236 -4.99 22.06 0.80
N TYR A 237 -5.14 23.00 -0.11
CA TYR A 237 -6.19 22.98 -1.13
C TYR A 237 -6.07 21.75 -2.05
N HIS A 238 -4.86 21.49 -2.57
CA HIS A 238 -4.62 20.32 -3.42
C HIS A 238 -4.85 19.01 -2.69
N PHE A 239 -4.43 18.91 -1.43
CA PHE A 239 -4.65 17.72 -0.60
C PHE A 239 -6.13 17.47 -0.37
N LEU A 240 -6.91 18.50 -0.04
CA LEU A 240 -8.36 18.35 0.23
C LEU A 240 -9.17 18.08 -1.04
N SER A 241 -8.82 18.72 -2.17
CA SER A 241 -9.52 18.50 -3.43
C SER A 241 -9.20 17.16 -4.08
N GLY A 242 -8.06 16.55 -3.76
CA GLY A 242 -7.73 15.16 -4.13
C GLY A 242 -7.77 14.87 -5.63
N PHE A 243 -7.39 15.84 -6.49
CA PHE A 243 -7.46 15.67 -7.94
C PHE A 243 -6.43 14.63 -8.40
N THR A 244 -6.92 13.56 -8.97
CA THR A 244 -6.09 12.51 -9.54
C THR A 244 -6.64 12.08 -10.90
N SER A 245 -5.79 11.51 -11.75
CA SER A 245 -6.14 11.19 -13.12
C SER A 245 -6.99 9.96 -13.34
N LYS A 246 -6.98 9.05 -12.38
CA LYS A 246 -7.55 7.72 -12.60
C LYS A 246 -7.94 7.09 -11.29
N VAL A 247 -9.18 6.69 -11.22
CA VAL A 247 -9.67 5.77 -10.18
C VAL A 247 -8.93 4.44 -10.35
N ALA A 248 -8.48 3.83 -9.27
CA ALA A 248 -7.84 2.52 -9.34
C ALA A 248 -8.78 1.53 -10.03
N GLY A 249 -8.23 0.64 -10.87
CA GLY A 249 -9.00 -0.22 -11.76
C GLY A 249 -9.96 -1.23 -11.12
N THR A 250 -10.08 -1.24 -9.80
CA THR A 250 -11.06 -2.01 -9.01
C THR A 250 -12.38 -1.25 -8.78
N GLU A 251 -12.41 0.04 -9.06
CA GLU A 251 -13.59 0.88 -8.92
C GLU A 251 -14.19 1.10 -10.31
N ARG A 252 -15.31 0.45 -10.58
CA ARG A 252 -16.20 0.81 -11.66
C ARG A 252 -17.12 1.88 -11.12
N GLY A 253 -16.99 3.10 -11.68
CA GLY A 253 -17.90 4.20 -11.37
C GLY A 253 -19.32 3.89 -11.81
#